data_7ea88e206069608f1932c8fb10f39bf3
#
_entry.id   7ea88e206069608f1932c8fb10f39bf3
#
_cell.length_a   1.000
_cell.length_b   1.000
_cell.length_c   1.000
_cell.angle_alpha   90.00
_cell.angle_beta   90.00
_cell.angle_gamma   90.00
#
_symmetry.space_group_name_H-M   'P 1'
#
loop_
_entity.id
_entity.type
_entity.pdbx_description
1 polymer ?
#
loop_
_entity_poly.entity_id
_entity_poly.type
_entity_poly.pdbx_seq_one_letter_code
_entity_poly.pdbx_strand_id
1 'polypeptide(L)'
;MENLLFDLRKSDVLVLLGIGRTEGSLDVLPPDLSLLLESFGLLHHPKSKLTVGARALTEHCHRSSEQFWGLCTGTESKKNEHSMKILFEILKDCHWVNIHTLPHHTFVLELRTCAGYGLRWSHDGKIFRGFLEPQMENGHEVGWRH
;
A
#
# COMPACT_ATOMS: atom_id res chain seq x y z
N MET A 1 -29.74 24.34 -9.37
CA MET A 1 -28.86 23.49 -8.54
C MET A 1 -28.97 21.98 -8.80
N GLU A 2 -29.97 21.55 -9.57
CA GLU A 2 -30.24 20.12 -9.79
C GLU A 2 -29.34 19.41 -10.81
N ASN A 3 -28.57 20.12 -11.63
CA ASN A 3 -27.80 19.49 -12.73
C ASN A 3 -26.29 19.30 -12.45
N LEU A 4 -25.76 19.80 -11.34
CA LEU A 4 -24.32 19.74 -11.09
C LEU A 4 -23.79 18.31 -10.85
N LEU A 5 -24.62 17.45 -10.28
CA LEU A 5 -24.23 16.05 -9.98
C LEU A 5 -24.29 15.13 -11.20
N PHE A 6 -25.05 15.50 -12.24
CA PHE A 6 -25.16 14.68 -13.45
C PHE A 6 -24.01 14.88 -14.45
N ASP A 7 -23.25 15.96 -14.29
CA ASP A 7 -22.11 16.27 -15.17
C ASP A 7 -20.76 15.78 -14.62
N LEU A 8 -20.73 15.19 -13.41
CA LEU A 8 -19.50 14.66 -12.81
C LEU A 8 -19.05 13.39 -13.53
N ARG A 9 -17.82 13.43 -14.01
CA ARG A 9 -17.15 12.23 -14.52
C ARG A 9 -16.77 11.31 -13.35
N LYS A 10 -16.57 10.05 -13.63
CA LYS A 10 -16.10 9.06 -12.65
C LYS A 10 -14.84 9.51 -11.91
N SER A 11 -13.88 10.10 -12.65
CA SER A 11 -12.67 10.69 -12.09
C SER A 11 -12.94 11.82 -11.09
N ASP A 12 -13.93 12.66 -11.36
CA ASP A 12 -14.26 13.79 -10.47
C ASP A 12 -14.85 13.29 -9.15
N VAL A 13 -15.67 12.25 -9.21
CA VAL A 13 -16.22 11.59 -8.01
C VAL A 13 -15.10 10.98 -7.18
N LEU A 14 -14.14 10.31 -7.79
CA LEU A 14 -12.98 9.72 -7.09
C LEU A 14 -12.15 10.79 -6.38
N VAL A 15 -11.92 11.93 -7.02
CA VAL A 15 -11.22 13.07 -6.39
C VAL A 15 -11.99 13.60 -5.18
N LEU A 16 -13.31 13.73 -5.29
CA LEU A 16 -14.15 14.15 -4.16
C LEU A 16 -14.11 13.16 -2.98
N LEU A 17 -13.88 11.88 -3.26
CA LEU A 17 -13.69 10.84 -2.26
C LEU A 17 -12.25 10.79 -1.70
N GLY A 18 -11.38 11.70 -2.12
CA GLY A 18 -10.00 11.76 -1.65
C GLY A 18 -9.05 10.79 -2.34
N ILE A 19 -9.46 10.20 -3.46
CA ILE A 19 -8.58 9.32 -4.24
C ILE A 19 -7.59 10.15 -5.05
N GLY A 20 -6.31 9.88 -4.88
CA GLY A 20 -5.22 10.54 -5.61
C GLY A 20 -5.26 10.26 -7.11
N ARG A 21 -4.80 11.23 -7.89
CA ARG A 21 -4.75 11.11 -9.35
C ARG A 21 -3.34 11.41 -9.86
N THR A 22 -2.83 10.50 -10.68
CA THR A 22 -1.58 10.66 -11.42
C THR A 22 -1.80 10.24 -12.86
N GLU A 23 -0.83 10.48 -13.73
CA GLU A 23 -0.84 9.87 -15.05
C GLU A 23 -0.89 8.34 -14.90
N GLY A 24 -1.79 7.69 -15.56
CA GLY A 24 -2.00 6.24 -15.43
C GLY A 24 -2.93 5.80 -14.30
N SER A 25 -3.55 6.72 -13.57
CA SER A 25 -4.60 6.39 -12.60
C SER A 25 -5.83 5.78 -13.28
N LEU A 26 -6.40 4.76 -12.63
CA LEU A 26 -7.63 4.11 -13.08
C LEU A 26 -8.86 4.78 -12.45
N ASP A 27 -9.96 4.82 -13.20
CA ASP A 27 -11.25 5.33 -12.73
C ASP A 27 -12.08 4.23 -12.06
N VAL A 28 -11.53 3.67 -10.98
CA VAL A 28 -12.16 2.60 -10.20
C VAL A 28 -12.10 2.91 -8.72
N LEU A 29 -13.06 2.38 -7.97
CA LEU A 29 -13.05 2.48 -6.51
C LEU A 29 -12.01 1.52 -5.92
N PRO A 30 -11.36 1.90 -4.79
CA PRO A 30 -10.52 0.97 -4.05
C PRO A 30 -11.32 -0.26 -3.57
N PRO A 31 -10.68 -1.42 -3.44
CA PRO A 31 -11.30 -2.58 -2.81
C PRO A 31 -11.61 -2.31 -1.33
N ASP A 32 -12.51 -3.12 -0.77
CA ASP A 32 -12.90 -3.01 0.64
C ASP A 32 -11.71 -3.23 1.56
N LEU A 33 -11.67 -2.47 2.67
CA LEU A 33 -10.63 -2.59 3.68
C LEU A 33 -10.52 -4.03 4.23
N SER A 34 -11.65 -4.71 4.41
CA SER A 34 -11.68 -6.11 4.86
C SER A 34 -10.87 -7.03 3.96
N LEU A 35 -10.94 -6.86 2.65
CA LEU A 35 -10.17 -7.63 1.69
C LEU A 35 -8.66 -7.34 1.78
N LEU A 36 -8.30 -6.08 1.98
CA LEU A 36 -6.91 -5.67 2.17
C LEU A 36 -6.30 -6.29 3.44
N LEU A 37 -7.05 -6.28 4.54
CA LEU A 37 -6.64 -6.90 5.80
C LEU A 37 -6.52 -8.42 5.66
N GLU A 38 -7.47 -9.05 5.01
CA GLU A 38 -7.46 -10.49 4.76
C GLU A 38 -6.23 -10.91 3.94
N SER A 39 -5.99 -10.28 2.80
CA SER A 39 -4.86 -10.63 1.93
C SER A 39 -3.50 -10.37 2.58
N PHE A 40 -3.39 -9.35 3.44
CA PHE A 40 -2.20 -9.09 4.24
C PHE A 40 -1.95 -10.16 5.31
N GLY A 41 -3.02 -10.64 5.94
CA GLY A 41 -2.98 -11.62 7.04
C GLY A 41 -2.95 -13.08 6.61
N LEU A 42 -3.03 -13.39 5.31
CA LEU A 42 -2.90 -14.76 4.81
C LEU A 42 -1.53 -15.33 5.16
N LEU A 43 -1.47 -16.64 5.42
CA LEU A 43 -0.19 -17.34 5.54
C LEU A 43 0.53 -17.31 4.19
N HIS A 44 1.81 -16.95 4.21
CA HIS A 44 2.58 -16.86 2.97
C HIS A 44 2.83 -18.23 2.34
N HIS A 45 2.74 -19.29 3.14
CA HIS A 45 2.86 -20.70 2.73
C HIS A 45 2.02 -21.59 3.64
N PRO A 46 1.37 -22.66 3.16
CA PRO A 46 0.50 -23.50 3.98
C PRO A 46 1.15 -24.14 5.21
N LYS A 47 2.47 -24.33 5.17
CA LYS A 47 3.25 -24.91 6.27
C LYS A 47 3.90 -23.88 7.18
N SER A 48 3.77 -22.59 6.88
CA SER A 48 4.32 -21.50 7.69
C SER A 48 3.26 -20.93 8.61
N LYS A 49 3.72 -20.38 9.72
CA LYS A 49 2.90 -19.54 10.61
C LYS A 49 3.07 -18.05 10.31
N LEU A 50 4.02 -17.70 9.42
CA LEU A 50 4.32 -16.34 9.04
C LEU A 50 3.32 -15.84 7.99
N THR A 51 2.72 -14.68 8.23
CA THR A 51 1.78 -14.07 7.28
C THR A 51 2.52 -13.42 6.11
N VAL A 52 1.80 -13.16 5.03
CA VAL A 52 2.30 -12.44 3.84
C VAL A 52 2.86 -11.07 4.26
N GLY A 53 2.11 -10.32 5.06
CA GLY A 53 2.55 -9.00 5.55
C GLY A 53 3.80 -9.08 6.42
N ALA A 54 3.87 -10.03 7.34
CA ALA A 54 5.03 -10.20 8.22
C ALA A 54 6.29 -10.62 7.45
N ARG A 55 6.15 -11.50 6.48
CA ARG A 55 7.26 -11.87 5.60
C ARG A 55 7.78 -10.66 4.82
N ALA A 56 6.88 -9.93 4.18
CA ALA A 56 7.25 -8.73 3.43
C ALA A 56 7.94 -7.69 4.32
N LEU A 57 7.45 -7.47 5.55
CA LEU A 57 8.07 -6.53 6.48
C LEU A 57 9.45 -7.01 6.92
N THR A 58 9.62 -8.28 7.21
CA THR A 58 10.93 -8.85 7.59
C THR A 58 11.98 -8.61 6.49
N GLU A 59 11.59 -8.82 5.24
CA GLU A 59 12.46 -8.55 4.08
C GLU A 59 12.72 -7.05 3.90
N HIS A 60 11.72 -6.21 4.16
CA HIS A 60 11.79 -4.76 3.95
C HIS A 60 12.62 -4.05 5.03
N CYS A 61 12.54 -4.45 6.29
CA CYS A 61 13.29 -3.84 7.41
C CYS A 61 14.81 -3.78 7.16
N HIS A 62 15.35 -4.73 6.43
CA HIS A 62 16.76 -4.74 6.08
C HIS A 62 17.18 -3.70 5.04
N ARG A 63 16.22 -3.05 4.40
CA ARG A 63 16.44 -2.09 3.31
C ARG A 63 16.22 -0.63 3.75
N SER A 64 15.59 -0.41 4.91
CA SER A 64 15.28 0.93 5.40
C SER A 64 16.44 1.52 6.17
N SER A 65 16.85 2.74 5.79
CA SER A 65 17.89 3.50 6.48
C SER A 65 17.36 4.29 7.70
N GLU A 66 16.06 4.55 7.76
CA GLU A 66 15.46 5.45 8.77
C GLU A 66 14.82 4.73 9.96
N GLN A 67 14.84 3.42 9.99
CA GLN A 67 14.27 2.58 11.06
C GLN A 67 12.76 2.83 11.34
N PHE A 68 12.03 3.41 10.37
CA PHE A 68 10.59 3.61 10.49
C PHE A 68 9.85 2.31 10.80
N TRP A 69 10.28 1.22 10.21
CA TRP A 69 9.62 -0.08 10.27
C TRP A 69 9.83 -0.81 11.60
N GLY A 70 10.77 -0.36 12.41
CA GLY A 70 11.13 -1.03 13.65
C GLY A 70 11.87 -2.34 13.46
N LEU A 71 12.03 -3.09 14.54
CA LEU A 71 12.72 -4.39 14.53
C LEU A 71 11.72 -5.52 14.28
N CYS A 72 11.88 -6.22 13.18
CA CYS A 72 11.07 -7.39 12.83
C CYS A 72 11.81 -8.68 13.22
N THR A 73 11.89 -8.93 14.52
CA THR A 73 12.64 -10.04 15.13
C THR A 73 11.76 -10.90 16.03
N GLY A 74 12.30 -12.04 16.47
CA GLY A 74 11.64 -12.93 17.41
C GLY A 74 10.85 -14.04 16.72
N THR A 75 9.82 -14.55 17.38
CA THR A 75 8.98 -15.62 16.87
C THR A 75 8.12 -15.17 15.69
N GLU A 76 7.62 -16.11 14.91
CA GLU A 76 6.67 -15.81 13.81
C GLU A 76 5.43 -15.08 14.33
N SER A 77 4.91 -15.46 15.50
CA SER A 77 3.78 -14.76 16.14
C SER A 77 4.09 -13.30 16.42
N LYS A 78 5.27 -12.98 16.96
CA LYS A 78 5.71 -11.61 17.22
C LYS A 78 5.90 -10.81 15.93
N LYS A 79 6.44 -11.43 14.89
CA LYS A 79 6.57 -10.80 13.57
C LYS A 79 5.21 -10.49 12.95
N ASN A 80 4.25 -11.42 13.07
CA ASN A 80 2.87 -11.20 12.60
C ASN A 80 2.23 -10.02 13.34
N GLU A 81 2.33 -9.98 14.65
CA GLU A 81 1.81 -8.89 15.48
C GLU A 81 2.43 -7.54 15.11
N HIS A 82 3.75 -7.49 14.97
CA HIS A 82 4.47 -6.28 14.58
C HIS A 82 4.04 -5.78 13.18
N SER A 83 3.91 -6.67 12.21
CA SER A 83 3.47 -6.30 10.87
C SER A 83 2.05 -5.74 10.85
N MET A 84 1.15 -6.30 11.64
CA MET A 84 -0.22 -5.77 11.79
C MET A 84 -0.21 -4.38 12.43
N LYS A 85 0.63 -4.16 13.42
CA LYS A 85 0.81 -2.83 14.04
C LYS A 85 1.24 -1.80 13.01
N ILE A 86 2.27 -2.10 12.22
CA ILE A 86 2.75 -1.21 11.14
C ILE A 86 1.66 -0.95 10.10
N LEU A 87 0.94 -1.99 9.69
CA LEU A 87 -0.20 -1.84 8.77
C LEU A 87 -1.22 -0.82 9.30
N PHE A 88 -1.65 -0.96 10.55
CA PHE A 88 -2.64 -0.05 11.14
C PHE A 88 -2.09 1.36 11.34
N GLU A 89 -0.82 1.52 11.68
CA GLU A 89 -0.18 2.84 11.77
C GLU A 89 -0.20 3.57 10.42
N ILE A 90 0.12 2.87 9.33
CA ILE A 90 0.07 3.45 7.99
C ILE A 90 -1.37 3.75 7.56
N LEU A 91 -2.32 2.84 7.82
CA LEU A 91 -3.73 3.06 7.48
C LEU A 91 -4.32 4.26 8.24
N LYS A 92 -3.96 4.41 9.52
CA LYS A 92 -4.42 5.53 10.35
C LYS A 92 -3.89 6.88 9.88
N ASP A 93 -2.65 6.93 9.40
CA ASP A 93 -2.00 8.14 8.90
C ASP A 93 -2.04 8.25 7.36
N CYS A 94 -2.93 7.53 6.71
CA CYS A 94 -3.04 7.53 5.26
C CYS A 94 -3.58 8.87 4.75
N HIS A 95 -2.78 9.54 3.92
CA HIS A 95 -3.13 10.81 3.30
C HIS A 95 -3.31 10.72 1.78
N TRP A 96 -2.88 9.63 1.19
CA TRP A 96 -2.94 9.46 -0.25
C TRP A 96 -3.27 8.01 -0.62
N VAL A 97 -4.26 7.86 -1.49
CA VAL A 97 -4.70 6.58 -2.05
C VAL A 97 -4.80 6.73 -3.56
N ASN A 98 -4.22 5.80 -4.30
CA ASN A 98 -4.32 5.81 -5.75
C ASN A 98 -4.32 4.38 -6.30
N ILE A 99 -5.10 4.16 -7.36
CA ILE A 99 -5.03 2.95 -8.17
C ILE A 99 -4.48 3.34 -9.52
N HIS A 100 -3.31 2.84 -9.85
CA HIS A 100 -2.60 3.26 -11.05
C HIS A 100 -1.79 2.12 -11.68
N THR A 101 -1.29 2.37 -12.89
CA THR A 101 -0.37 1.47 -13.57
C THR A 101 1.07 1.71 -13.14
N LEU A 102 1.80 0.61 -12.99
CA LEU A 102 3.26 0.58 -12.98
C LEU A 102 3.80 0.25 -14.38
N PRO A 103 5.09 0.46 -14.64
CA PRO A 103 5.73 -0.07 -15.83
C PRO A 103 5.38 -1.55 -16.06
N HIS A 104 5.28 -1.96 -17.33
CA HIS A 104 4.85 -3.31 -17.74
C HIS A 104 3.36 -3.62 -17.50
N HIS A 105 2.50 -2.58 -17.43
CA HIS A 105 1.05 -2.70 -17.34
C HIS A 105 0.53 -3.44 -16.09
N THR A 106 1.26 -3.37 -15.00
CA THR A 106 0.80 -3.89 -13.71
C THR A 106 -0.04 -2.83 -13.00
N PHE A 107 -1.27 -3.18 -12.64
CA PHE A 107 -2.19 -2.29 -11.91
C PHE A 107 -2.06 -2.53 -10.41
N VAL A 108 -1.89 -1.45 -9.65
CA VAL A 108 -1.70 -1.52 -8.20
C VAL A 108 -2.57 -0.50 -7.46
N LEU A 109 -2.92 -0.85 -6.23
CA LEU A 109 -3.39 0.07 -5.22
C LEU A 109 -2.21 0.49 -4.35
N GLU A 110 -2.01 1.78 -4.19
CA GLU A 110 -1.03 2.36 -3.26
C GLU A 110 -1.71 3.22 -2.22
N LEU A 111 -1.23 3.10 -0.99
CA LEU A 111 -1.59 3.91 0.16
C LEU A 111 -0.32 4.54 0.71
N ARG A 112 -0.35 5.84 1.02
CA ARG A 112 0.82 6.52 1.59
C ARG A 112 0.46 7.41 2.76
N THR A 113 1.35 7.45 3.74
CA THR A 113 1.32 8.42 4.84
C THR A 113 1.77 9.80 4.36
N CYS A 114 1.58 10.82 5.20
CA CYS A 114 2.09 12.17 4.94
C CYS A 114 3.62 12.18 4.71
N ALA A 115 4.36 11.35 5.45
CA ALA A 115 5.81 11.20 5.30
C ALA A 115 6.24 10.39 4.06
N GLY A 116 5.29 9.76 3.36
CA GLY A 116 5.54 9.03 2.12
C GLY A 116 5.74 7.52 2.27
N TYR A 117 5.81 7.00 3.48
CA TYR A 117 5.81 5.55 3.73
C TYR A 117 4.49 4.94 3.30
N GLY A 118 4.51 3.74 2.78
CA GLY A 118 3.27 3.21 2.21
C GLY A 118 3.18 1.71 2.09
N LEU A 119 2.06 1.32 1.53
CA LEU A 119 1.64 -0.05 1.29
C LEU A 119 1.18 -0.18 -0.16
N ARG A 120 1.39 -1.35 -0.72
CA ARG A 120 0.95 -1.66 -2.08
C ARG A 120 0.26 -3.02 -2.13
N TRP A 121 -0.86 -3.06 -2.84
CA TRP A 121 -1.58 -4.29 -3.22
C TRP A 121 -1.73 -4.36 -4.73
N SER A 122 -2.13 -5.53 -5.21
CA SER A 122 -2.77 -5.61 -6.53
C SER A 122 -4.00 -4.72 -6.55
N HIS A 123 -4.39 -4.20 -7.71
CA HIS A 123 -5.52 -3.26 -7.83
C HIS A 123 -6.85 -3.80 -7.28
N ASP A 124 -7.02 -5.12 -7.30
CA ASP A 124 -8.21 -5.81 -6.76
C ASP A 124 -8.11 -6.11 -5.25
N GLY A 125 -6.99 -5.79 -4.61
CA GLY A 125 -6.77 -6.01 -3.17
C GLY A 125 -6.47 -7.44 -2.75
N LYS A 126 -6.42 -8.38 -3.68
CA LYS A 126 -6.27 -9.81 -3.37
C LYS A 126 -4.84 -10.24 -3.04
N ILE A 127 -3.84 -9.46 -3.47
CA ILE A 127 -2.42 -9.75 -3.27
C ILE A 127 -1.74 -8.55 -2.64
N PHE A 128 -1.24 -8.71 -1.42
CA PHE A 128 -0.36 -7.73 -0.81
C PHE A 128 1.02 -7.79 -1.48
N ARG A 129 1.52 -6.65 -1.97
CA ARG A 129 2.74 -6.58 -2.77
C ARG A 129 3.94 -6.00 -2.04
N GLY A 130 3.74 -5.39 -0.89
CA GLY A 130 4.85 -4.95 -0.05
C GLY A 130 4.70 -3.55 0.53
N PHE A 131 5.73 -3.17 1.25
CA PHE A 131 5.89 -1.86 1.88
C PHE A 131 6.67 -0.92 0.97
N LEU A 132 6.43 0.37 1.13
CA LEU A 132 7.03 1.41 0.29
C LEU A 132 7.77 2.43 1.14
N GLU A 133 8.98 2.74 0.71
CA GLU A 133 9.74 3.89 1.21
C GLU A 133 9.23 5.20 0.59
N PRO A 134 9.48 6.36 1.23
CA PRO A 134 9.26 7.65 0.61
C PRO A 134 10.00 7.76 -0.73
N GLN A 135 9.37 8.40 -1.70
CA GLN A 135 10.00 8.64 -2.99
C GLN A 135 11.14 9.66 -2.84
N MET A 136 12.27 9.38 -3.47
CA MET A 136 13.39 10.32 -3.59
C MET A 136 13.24 11.11 -4.90
N GLU A 137 13.47 12.43 -4.85
CA GLU A 137 13.39 13.29 -6.03
C GLU A 137 14.30 12.82 -7.19
N ASN A 138 15.48 12.29 -6.85
CA ASN A 138 16.48 11.78 -7.80
C ASN A 138 16.66 10.24 -7.71
N GLY A 139 15.64 9.51 -7.31
CA GLY A 139 15.70 8.07 -7.10
C GLY A 139 16.20 7.27 -8.30
N HIS A 140 15.85 7.69 -9.52
CA HIS A 140 16.34 7.07 -10.75
C HIS A 140 17.84 7.26 -10.96
N GLU A 141 18.37 8.43 -10.63
CA GLU A 141 19.81 8.76 -10.77
C GLU A 141 20.67 7.96 -9.80
N VAL A 142 20.20 7.73 -8.59
CA VAL A 142 20.91 6.99 -7.54
C VAL A 142 20.58 5.49 -7.53
N GLY A 143 19.75 5.01 -8.46
CA GLY A 143 19.35 3.60 -8.53
C GLY A 143 18.47 3.14 -7.37
N TRP A 144 17.74 4.06 -6.76
CA TRP A 144 16.83 3.77 -5.66
C TRP A 144 15.67 2.85 -6.09
N ARG A 145 15.36 1.85 -5.26
CA ARG A 145 14.27 0.88 -5.49
C ARG A 145 13.39 0.78 -4.27
N HIS A 146 12.11 0.57 -4.52
CA HIS A 146 11.14 0.27 -3.47
C HIS A 146 11.37 -1.08 -2.81
#